data_78ce3db1910dc4e86ee564a850bbaf6e
#
_entry.id   78ce3db1910dc4e86ee564a850bbaf6e
#
_cell.length_a   1.000
_cell.length_b   1.000
_cell.length_c   1.000
_cell.angle_alpha   90.00
_cell.angle_beta   90.00
_cell.angle_gamma   90.00
#
_symmetry.space_group_name_H-M   'P 1'
#
loop_
_entity.id
_entity.type
_entity.pdbx_description
1 polymer ?
#
loop_
_entity_poly.entity_id
_entity_poly.type
_entity_poly.pdbx_seq_one_letter_code
_entity_poly.pdbx_strand_id
1 'polypeptide(L)'
;MNNTPIRQNQTRNRHCGLDPQSPQRKGYIFAHKGWRMPLRHDGKRPVFLTILLFLSFLSSTTFAQQMESEFKGQPDKKKNAIYFSNGLQSKYREDNEGAIRNFEQALRYMPNDAASMFELSEQYYNAGRIEEAFKMIQQATQLEPENKWYQMRLGLFYRNLDQYNDFIKLYESLTKKYPEDPDMLSELIDAYLVTENYSKAIEKMDLLEQILGENEFLTEQRLSIYKRQGNNKKVISELERLIKQNPENVRYYGLLAQEYAENGKEKDALKTYEKIKEINPENPYINISLLEFYEKNGDNDKAFNELLGAIRNKNLDITTKANTYDYWMQKNNQSKQINEQVKQCGEAFIETHPDNKLGYLILGSYYMVNENAAQAKALHQQALAIDSTDFRAWQNLIVSESRLEENEAVRDHAVAAMKYYPMQPVFYWYAGVANAVLKNNEDAINYLEKGRRYTSDKLQMAEFDAFLGDIYHQQGEEEKAFDAYDRTLRNDPDNALVLNNYAYYLSLKGERLEEALQMAIHANELVPDNVYYLDTYAWVLYKLGRYKEAEKEMKKCLGLDKNPSGANLEHYGDILLKLGKESEAKEYWNKAQKAGGGSKDLEQKLNEN
;
A
#
# COMPACT_ATOMS: atom_id res chain seq x y z
N MET A 1 -7.58 -27.25 2.68
CA MET A 1 -6.14 -27.00 2.42
C MET A 1 -5.97 -26.72 0.94
N ASN A 2 -6.00 -25.50 0.51
CA ASN A 2 -5.44 -25.10 -0.79
C ASN A 2 -5.25 -23.57 -0.76
N ASN A 3 -4.00 -23.16 -0.86
CA ASN A 3 -3.56 -21.79 -0.98
C ASN A 3 -4.00 -21.22 -2.34
N THR A 4 -4.90 -20.27 -2.34
CA THR A 4 -5.15 -19.42 -3.49
C THR A 4 -4.48 -18.05 -3.22
N PRO A 5 -3.62 -17.53 -4.11
CA PRO A 5 -2.91 -16.28 -3.87
C PRO A 5 -3.85 -15.09 -4.10
N ILE A 6 -4.02 -14.29 -3.07
CA ILE A 6 -4.65 -12.97 -3.13
C ILE A 6 -3.76 -12.06 -3.99
N ARG A 7 -4.30 -11.55 -5.08
CA ARG A 7 -3.66 -10.51 -5.92
C ARG A 7 -3.39 -9.27 -5.07
N GLN A 8 -2.11 -8.95 -4.94
CA GLN A 8 -1.60 -7.75 -4.28
C GLN A 8 -2.00 -6.49 -5.05
N ASN A 9 -2.79 -5.64 -4.41
CA ASN A 9 -2.82 -4.22 -4.71
C ASN A 9 -1.55 -3.59 -4.10
N GLN A 10 -0.64 -3.18 -4.96
CA GLN A 10 0.57 -2.47 -4.59
C GLN A 10 0.23 -1.07 -4.10
N THR A 11 0.14 -0.89 -2.78
CA THR A 11 0.32 0.42 -2.15
C THR A 11 1.83 0.60 -1.93
N ARG A 12 2.43 1.46 -2.74
CA ARG A 12 3.84 1.86 -2.61
C ARG A 12 4.04 2.59 -1.29
N ASN A 13 4.69 1.95 -0.35
CA ASN A 13 5.25 2.58 0.82
C ASN A 13 6.49 3.39 0.41
N ARG A 14 6.41 4.71 0.62
CA ARG A 14 7.57 5.60 0.59
C ARG A 14 8.26 5.49 1.96
N HIS A 15 9.29 4.69 2.01
CA HIS A 15 10.32 4.82 3.06
C HIS A 15 11.62 5.21 2.38
N CYS A 16 12.33 6.15 3.01
CA CYS A 16 13.58 6.77 2.63
C CYS A 16 14.56 5.82 1.90
N GLY A 17 14.34 5.64 0.60
CA GLY A 17 15.22 4.97 -0.30
C GLY A 17 15.10 5.67 -1.63
N LEU A 18 16.17 6.32 -2.08
CA LEU A 18 16.29 6.87 -3.41
C LEU A 18 16.15 5.73 -4.42
N ASP A 19 15.07 5.70 -5.19
CA ASP A 19 14.85 4.77 -6.29
C ASP A 19 15.76 5.16 -7.48
N PRO A 20 16.71 4.29 -7.92
CA PRO A 20 17.66 4.62 -8.98
C PRO A 20 17.10 4.50 -10.40
N GLN A 21 15.84 4.08 -10.60
CA GLN A 21 15.29 3.82 -11.94
C GLN A 21 13.89 4.40 -12.15
N SER A 22 13.80 5.70 -12.34
CA SER A 22 12.63 6.33 -12.96
C SER A 22 13.06 7.36 -13.99
N PRO A 23 12.82 7.15 -15.30
CA PRO A 23 13.02 8.17 -16.31
C PRO A 23 11.76 9.03 -16.39
N GLN A 24 11.56 9.92 -15.44
CA GLN A 24 10.64 11.03 -15.59
C GLN A 24 11.37 12.34 -15.36
N ARG A 25 11.74 12.98 -16.47
CA ARG A 25 12.02 14.42 -16.55
C ARG A 25 10.80 15.17 -16.01
N LYS A 26 10.82 15.51 -14.74
CA LYS A 26 10.07 16.63 -14.18
C LYS A 26 11.01 17.33 -13.23
N GLY A 27 11.45 18.50 -13.66
CA GLY A 27 12.25 19.41 -12.87
C GLY A 27 11.60 19.61 -11.51
N TYR A 28 12.41 19.66 -10.49
CA TYR A 28 12.00 20.16 -9.18
C TYR A 28 11.68 21.64 -9.35
N ILE A 29 10.44 21.90 -9.74
CA ILE A 29 9.87 23.24 -9.66
C ILE A 29 9.57 23.44 -8.18
N PHE A 30 10.36 24.29 -7.52
CA PHE A 30 9.87 25.00 -6.35
C PHE A 30 8.55 25.64 -6.77
N ALA A 31 7.45 25.13 -6.27
CA ALA A 31 6.15 25.77 -6.38
C ALA A 31 6.18 27.02 -5.49
N HIS A 32 6.81 28.08 -5.96
CA HIS A 32 6.60 29.40 -5.42
C HIS A 32 5.18 29.82 -5.75
N LYS A 33 4.29 29.63 -4.79
CA LYS A 33 3.09 30.47 -4.69
C LYS A 33 3.55 31.92 -4.80
N GLY A 34 3.12 32.58 -5.86
CA GLY A 34 3.19 33.99 -6.15
C GLY A 34 4.36 34.75 -5.51
N TRP A 35 5.24 35.22 -6.32
CA TRP A 35 6.29 36.15 -5.94
C TRP A 35 5.70 37.38 -5.21
N ARG A 36 5.55 37.30 -3.89
CA ARG A 36 5.60 38.44 -3.01
C ARG A 36 7.06 38.57 -2.58
N MET A 37 7.77 39.57 -3.10
CA MET A 37 9.09 39.91 -2.55
C MET A 37 8.98 40.03 -1.03
N PRO A 38 9.82 39.32 -0.25
CA PRO A 38 9.91 39.60 1.16
C PRO A 38 10.53 41.02 1.29
N LEU A 39 9.73 41.97 1.71
CA LEU A 39 10.23 43.24 2.21
C LEU A 39 11.03 42.96 3.50
N ARG A 40 12.29 42.61 3.38
CA ARG A 40 13.20 42.62 4.51
C ARG A 40 13.44 44.10 4.88
N HIS A 41 13.05 44.44 6.06
CA HIS A 41 13.36 45.70 6.73
C HIS A 41 14.85 45.72 7.10
N ASP A 42 15.71 46.07 6.16
CA ASP A 42 16.99 46.68 6.48
C ASP A 42 16.75 48.18 6.53
N GLY A 43 17.05 48.76 7.69
CA GLY A 43 16.65 50.13 8.11
C GLY A 43 17.10 51.30 7.28
N LYS A 44 17.20 51.16 5.96
CA LYS A 44 17.33 52.24 4.99
C LYS A 44 16.17 52.17 4.00
N ARG A 45 15.10 52.83 4.31
CA ARG A 45 13.99 53.04 3.39
C ARG A 45 14.53 53.67 2.08
N PRO A 46 14.29 53.05 0.91
CA PRO A 46 14.60 53.74 -0.33
C PRO A 46 13.72 54.98 -0.41
N VAL A 47 14.33 56.09 -0.80
CA VAL A 47 13.71 57.43 -0.90
C VAL A 47 12.40 57.42 -1.71
N PHE A 48 12.15 56.39 -2.53
CA PHE A 48 10.95 56.24 -3.34
C PHE A 48 9.67 55.93 -2.54
N LEU A 49 9.73 55.22 -1.40
CA LEU A 49 8.51 54.98 -0.58
C LEU A 49 8.09 56.20 0.21
N THR A 50 9.03 57.10 0.47
CA THR A 50 8.73 58.40 1.12
C THR A 50 7.98 59.33 0.19
N ILE A 51 8.19 59.23 -1.11
CA ILE A 51 7.47 60.06 -2.12
C ILE A 51 6.00 59.60 -2.24
N LEU A 52 5.69 58.32 -2.14
CA LEU A 52 4.30 57.82 -2.24
C LEU A 52 3.45 58.12 -0.98
N LEU A 53 4.05 58.16 0.20
CA LEU A 53 3.37 58.56 1.45
C LEU A 53 3.20 60.09 1.59
N PHE A 54 4.07 60.90 0.94
CA PHE A 54 3.91 62.35 0.87
C PHE A 54 2.84 62.80 -0.14
N LEU A 55 2.50 61.97 -1.12
CA LEU A 55 1.49 62.25 -2.15
C LEU A 55 0.04 62.23 -1.63
N SER A 56 -0.21 61.66 -0.45
CA SER A 56 -1.56 61.61 0.14
C SER A 56 -1.93 62.86 0.97
N PHE A 57 -0.99 63.77 1.20
CA PHE A 57 -1.21 64.94 2.08
C PHE A 57 -0.95 66.33 1.45
N LEU A 58 -0.51 66.39 0.21
CA LEU A 58 -0.37 67.68 -0.49
C LEU A 58 -1.59 67.93 -1.35
N SER A 59 -2.18 69.13 -1.21
CA SER A 59 -3.25 69.58 -2.07
C SER A 59 -2.85 69.48 -3.55
N SER A 60 -3.77 69.11 -4.41
CA SER A 60 -3.56 68.88 -5.86
C SER A 60 -2.81 70.00 -6.58
N THR A 61 -2.85 71.20 -6.04
CA THR A 61 -2.18 72.42 -6.56
C THR A 61 -0.66 72.39 -6.32
N THR A 62 -0.16 71.97 -5.16
CA THR A 62 1.29 71.88 -4.87
C THR A 62 2.01 70.80 -5.67
N PHE A 63 1.38 69.68 -5.88
CA PHE A 63 1.94 68.58 -6.71
C PHE A 63 2.02 68.98 -8.18
N ALA A 64 0.98 69.63 -8.70
CA ALA A 64 0.98 70.18 -10.09
C ALA A 64 2.07 71.23 -10.30
N GLN A 65 2.28 72.15 -9.34
CA GLN A 65 3.34 73.17 -9.40
C GLN A 65 4.75 72.59 -9.32
N GLN A 66 4.94 71.55 -8.50
CA GLN A 66 6.22 70.84 -8.36
C GLN A 66 6.56 70.08 -9.65
N MET A 67 5.60 69.38 -10.24
CA MET A 67 5.73 68.73 -11.56
C MET A 67 6.01 69.73 -12.67
N GLU A 68 5.40 70.91 -12.62
CA GLU A 68 5.61 71.93 -13.62
C GLU A 68 7.01 72.62 -13.55
N SER A 69 7.57 72.73 -12.34
CA SER A 69 8.93 73.25 -12.14
C SER A 69 10.01 72.23 -12.52
N GLU A 70 9.79 70.93 -12.22
CA GLU A 70 10.74 69.86 -12.46
C GLU A 70 10.88 69.49 -13.95
N PHE A 71 9.78 69.64 -14.71
CA PHE A 71 9.77 69.26 -16.13
C PHE A 71 9.68 70.54 -17.06
N LYS A 72 10.09 71.69 -16.58
CA LYS A 72 10.06 72.94 -17.37
C LYS A 72 10.92 72.79 -18.62
N GLY A 73 10.29 72.95 -19.80
CA GLY A 73 10.97 72.79 -21.09
C GLY A 73 11.18 71.36 -21.58
N GLN A 74 10.66 70.37 -20.90
CA GLN A 74 10.77 68.96 -21.27
C GLN A 74 9.38 68.27 -21.35
N PRO A 75 8.53 68.64 -22.34
CA PRO A 75 7.14 68.14 -22.40
C PRO A 75 7.03 66.62 -22.56
N ASP A 76 7.93 65.96 -23.27
CA ASP A 76 7.90 64.57 -23.49
C ASP A 76 8.28 63.78 -22.21
N LYS A 77 9.24 64.27 -21.45
CA LYS A 77 9.61 63.73 -20.16
C LYS A 77 8.48 63.83 -19.13
N LYS A 78 7.75 64.97 -19.14
CA LYS A 78 6.55 65.18 -18.30
C LYS A 78 5.45 64.17 -18.65
N LYS A 79 5.17 63.97 -19.94
CA LYS A 79 4.17 63.00 -20.41
C LYS A 79 4.58 61.56 -20.09
N ASN A 80 5.85 61.20 -20.30
CA ASN A 80 6.37 59.87 -19.91
C ASN A 80 6.13 59.62 -18.43
N ALA A 81 6.51 60.54 -17.53
CA ALA A 81 6.33 60.39 -16.08
C ALA A 81 4.85 60.24 -15.67
N ILE A 82 3.92 60.97 -16.33
CA ILE A 82 2.49 60.82 -16.09
C ILE A 82 2.00 59.41 -16.48
N TYR A 83 2.32 58.96 -17.70
CA TYR A 83 1.90 57.65 -18.17
C TYR A 83 2.56 56.52 -17.39
N PHE A 84 3.84 56.66 -17.01
CA PHE A 84 4.53 55.70 -16.14
C PHE A 84 3.82 55.59 -14.79
N SER A 85 3.48 56.73 -14.14
CA SER A 85 2.73 56.71 -12.87
C SER A 85 1.35 56.07 -13.00
N ASN A 86 0.62 56.37 -14.10
CA ASN A 86 -0.68 55.73 -14.37
C ASN A 86 -0.52 54.22 -14.61
N GLY A 87 0.54 53.81 -15.27
CA GLY A 87 0.88 52.42 -15.47
C GLY A 87 1.10 51.65 -14.14
N LEU A 88 1.87 52.28 -13.23
CA LEU A 88 2.06 51.72 -11.87
C LEU A 88 0.75 51.66 -11.07
N GLN A 89 -0.14 52.66 -11.19
CA GLN A 89 -1.45 52.64 -10.55
C GLN A 89 -2.35 51.53 -11.11
N SER A 90 -2.37 51.35 -12.44
CA SER A 90 -3.09 50.23 -13.08
C SER A 90 -2.55 48.90 -12.64
N LYS A 91 -1.22 48.70 -12.61
CA LYS A 91 -0.55 47.52 -12.08
C LYS A 91 -0.96 47.22 -10.64
N TYR A 92 -0.98 48.26 -9.78
CA TYR A 92 -1.36 48.12 -8.38
C TYR A 92 -2.83 47.73 -8.19
N ARG A 93 -3.70 48.07 -9.15
CA ARG A 93 -5.12 47.71 -9.20
C ARG A 93 -5.37 46.38 -9.91
N GLU A 94 -4.32 45.68 -10.31
CA GLU A 94 -4.37 44.44 -11.09
C GLU A 94 -5.03 44.61 -12.48
N ASP A 95 -5.10 45.85 -12.99
CA ASP A 95 -5.52 46.17 -14.36
C ASP A 95 -4.33 46.02 -15.31
N ASN A 96 -4.03 44.77 -15.70
CA ASN A 96 -2.87 44.46 -16.53
C ASN A 96 -2.95 45.15 -17.91
N GLU A 97 -4.13 45.19 -18.54
CA GLU A 97 -4.29 45.87 -19.83
C GLU A 97 -4.12 47.38 -19.73
N GLY A 98 -4.67 48.01 -18.69
CA GLY A 98 -4.47 49.40 -18.39
C GLY A 98 -3.00 49.75 -18.14
N ALA A 99 -2.30 48.86 -17.39
CA ALA A 99 -0.87 49.02 -17.15
C ALA A 99 -0.06 48.93 -18.46
N ILE A 100 -0.32 47.93 -19.31
CA ILE A 100 0.31 47.79 -20.64
C ILE A 100 0.11 49.08 -21.46
N ARG A 101 -1.14 49.52 -21.65
CA ARG A 101 -1.44 50.71 -22.42
C ARG A 101 -0.69 51.97 -21.91
N ASN A 102 -0.62 52.11 -20.61
CA ASN A 102 0.04 53.28 -20.02
C ASN A 102 1.58 53.19 -20.17
N PHE A 103 2.21 52.08 -19.95
CA PHE A 103 3.66 51.91 -20.15
C PHE A 103 4.04 52.03 -21.64
N GLU A 104 3.24 51.50 -22.57
CA GLU A 104 3.43 51.72 -24.01
C GLU A 104 3.33 53.20 -24.36
N GLN A 105 2.38 53.97 -23.77
CA GLN A 105 2.30 55.42 -23.97
C GLN A 105 3.52 56.15 -23.38
N ALA A 106 4.00 55.75 -22.21
CA ALA A 106 5.22 56.32 -21.64
C ALA A 106 6.41 56.17 -22.61
N LEU A 107 6.57 54.96 -23.22
CA LEU A 107 7.63 54.70 -24.19
C LEU A 107 7.46 55.43 -25.53
N ARG A 108 6.24 55.84 -25.91
CA ARG A 108 6.05 56.70 -27.09
C ARG A 108 6.65 58.10 -26.91
N TYR A 109 6.65 58.61 -25.68
CA TYR A 109 7.26 59.90 -25.35
C TYR A 109 8.74 59.79 -25.04
N MET A 110 9.16 58.70 -24.39
CA MET A 110 10.58 58.41 -24.12
C MET A 110 10.92 56.98 -24.53
N PRO A 111 11.29 56.77 -25.79
CA PRO A 111 11.57 55.40 -26.31
C PRO A 111 12.70 54.66 -25.60
N ASN A 112 13.60 55.36 -24.91
CA ASN A 112 14.73 54.79 -24.18
C ASN A 112 14.55 54.88 -22.66
N ASP A 113 13.32 54.83 -22.16
CA ASP A 113 13.05 54.80 -20.73
C ASP A 113 13.12 53.34 -20.21
N ALA A 114 14.26 52.97 -19.62
CA ALA A 114 14.52 51.66 -19.12
C ALA A 114 13.53 51.20 -18.03
N ALA A 115 13.06 52.15 -17.21
CA ALA A 115 12.07 51.82 -16.14
C ALA A 115 10.72 51.41 -16.73
N SER A 116 10.22 52.15 -17.75
CA SER A 116 8.99 51.78 -18.46
C SER A 116 9.12 50.46 -19.19
N MET A 117 10.27 50.16 -19.79
CA MET A 117 10.53 48.88 -20.44
C MET A 117 10.54 47.72 -19.43
N PHE A 118 11.16 47.91 -18.27
CA PHE A 118 11.19 46.92 -17.21
C PHE A 118 9.78 46.57 -16.71
N GLU A 119 8.99 47.58 -16.38
CA GLU A 119 7.62 47.39 -15.92
C GLU A 119 6.74 46.77 -17.01
N LEU A 120 6.88 47.22 -18.26
CA LEU A 120 6.14 46.68 -19.40
C LEU A 120 6.51 45.20 -19.66
N SER A 121 7.78 44.82 -19.47
CA SER A 121 8.20 43.45 -19.60
C SER A 121 7.46 42.51 -18.64
N GLU A 122 7.21 42.98 -17.41
CA GLU A 122 6.44 42.20 -16.43
C GLU A 122 4.97 42.07 -16.84
N GLN A 123 4.36 43.17 -17.32
CA GLN A 123 2.97 43.15 -17.75
C GLN A 123 2.76 42.26 -19.00
N TYR A 124 3.67 42.31 -19.97
CA TYR A 124 3.65 41.43 -21.13
C TYR A 124 3.82 39.96 -20.73
N TYR A 125 4.72 39.67 -19.78
CA TYR A 125 4.88 38.33 -19.26
C TYR A 125 3.60 37.79 -18.62
N ASN A 126 2.95 38.60 -17.77
CA ASN A 126 1.68 38.25 -17.12
C ASN A 126 0.53 38.06 -18.12
N ALA A 127 0.59 38.75 -19.25
CA ALA A 127 -0.36 38.64 -20.35
C ALA A 127 -0.04 37.47 -21.33
N GLY A 128 1.02 36.70 -21.07
CA GLY A 128 1.45 35.59 -21.95
C GLY A 128 2.21 36.05 -23.21
N ARG A 129 2.53 37.33 -23.34
CA ARG A 129 3.27 37.91 -24.48
C ARG A 129 4.78 37.81 -24.25
N ILE A 130 5.28 36.56 -24.26
CA ILE A 130 6.64 36.22 -23.77
C ILE A 130 7.74 36.86 -24.61
N GLU A 131 7.62 36.81 -25.94
CA GLU A 131 8.63 37.37 -26.85
C GLU A 131 8.76 38.89 -26.68
N GLU A 132 7.63 39.61 -26.54
CA GLU A 132 7.60 41.05 -26.35
C GLU A 132 8.14 41.42 -24.96
N ALA A 133 7.79 40.65 -23.95
CA ALA A 133 8.32 40.81 -22.60
C ALA A 133 9.86 40.66 -22.60
N PHE A 134 10.37 39.60 -23.25
CA PHE A 134 11.80 39.36 -23.36
C PHE A 134 12.55 40.48 -24.09
N LYS A 135 11.98 41.00 -25.19
CA LYS A 135 12.54 42.14 -25.91
C LYS A 135 12.62 43.39 -25.03
N MET A 136 11.57 43.67 -24.25
CA MET A 136 11.56 44.85 -23.37
C MET A 136 12.63 44.74 -22.28
N ILE A 137 12.77 43.60 -21.64
CA ILE A 137 13.80 43.45 -20.59
C ILE A 137 15.22 43.46 -21.14
N GLN A 138 15.46 42.91 -22.34
CA GLN A 138 16.76 43.02 -23.02
C GLN A 138 17.12 44.47 -23.27
N GLN A 139 16.20 45.28 -23.79
CA GLN A 139 16.43 46.68 -24.05
C GLN A 139 16.67 47.49 -22.75
N ALA A 140 15.87 47.23 -21.71
CA ALA A 140 16.05 47.88 -20.41
C ALA A 140 17.45 47.56 -19.83
N THR A 141 17.89 46.29 -19.91
CA THR A 141 19.21 45.87 -19.43
C THR A 141 20.37 46.45 -20.26
N GLN A 142 20.18 46.64 -21.59
CA GLN A 142 21.17 47.30 -22.44
C GLN A 142 21.32 48.79 -22.10
N LEU A 143 20.22 49.46 -21.74
CA LEU A 143 20.24 50.88 -21.37
C LEU A 143 20.85 51.13 -19.99
N GLU A 144 20.58 50.22 -19.04
CA GLU A 144 21.11 50.28 -17.68
C GLU A 144 21.78 48.95 -17.27
N PRO A 145 22.96 48.66 -17.81
CA PRO A 145 23.62 47.34 -17.60
C PRO A 145 24.09 47.11 -16.15
N GLU A 146 24.17 48.18 -15.35
CA GLU A 146 24.56 48.09 -13.94
C GLU A 146 23.37 47.82 -12.99
N ASN A 147 22.16 47.87 -13.52
CA ASN A 147 20.96 47.67 -12.71
C ASN A 147 20.71 46.17 -12.46
N LYS A 148 21.00 45.76 -11.22
CA LYS A 148 20.87 44.32 -10.84
C LYS A 148 19.48 43.76 -11.03
N TRP A 149 18.43 44.56 -10.83
CA TRP A 149 17.05 44.12 -10.94
C TRP A 149 16.66 43.79 -12.38
N TYR A 150 17.16 44.58 -13.34
CA TYR A 150 16.95 44.33 -14.76
C TYR A 150 17.69 43.07 -15.20
N GLN A 151 18.93 42.88 -14.72
CA GLN A 151 19.71 41.69 -15.00
C GLN A 151 19.07 40.43 -14.40
N MET A 152 18.57 40.49 -13.16
CA MET A 152 17.85 39.39 -12.54
C MET A 152 16.57 39.04 -13.30
N ARG A 153 15.81 40.01 -13.75
CA ARG A 153 14.63 39.79 -14.58
C ARG A 153 15.00 39.17 -15.93
N LEU A 154 16.06 39.62 -16.56
CA LEU A 154 16.58 39.02 -17.80
C LEU A 154 17.00 37.56 -17.57
N GLY A 155 17.65 37.27 -16.45
CA GLY A 155 17.99 35.90 -16.05
C GLY A 155 16.77 35.01 -15.93
N LEU A 156 15.66 35.50 -15.32
CA LEU A 156 14.40 34.76 -15.25
C LEU A 156 13.88 34.37 -16.64
N PHE A 157 13.99 35.25 -17.64
CA PHE A 157 13.62 34.90 -19.01
C PHE A 157 14.55 33.88 -19.63
N TYR A 158 15.86 33.98 -19.45
CA TYR A 158 16.81 32.95 -19.92
C TYR A 158 16.49 31.60 -19.34
N ARG A 159 16.18 31.51 -18.05
CA ARG A 159 15.79 30.26 -17.40
C ARG A 159 14.47 29.68 -17.96
N ASN A 160 13.45 30.51 -18.12
CA ASN A 160 12.14 30.09 -18.62
C ASN A 160 12.15 29.66 -20.10
N LEU A 161 13.14 30.14 -20.85
CA LEU A 161 13.39 29.80 -22.26
C LEU A 161 14.44 28.68 -22.42
N ASP A 162 14.83 28.02 -21.33
CA ASP A 162 15.88 26.97 -21.29
C ASP A 162 17.25 27.44 -21.84
N GLN A 163 17.49 28.75 -21.86
CA GLN A 163 18.76 29.35 -22.29
C GLN A 163 19.77 29.38 -21.16
N TYR A 164 20.06 28.20 -20.60
CA TYR A 164 20.92 28.09 -19.41
C TYR A 164 22.36 28.60 -19.61
N ASN A 165 22.90 28.54 -20.81
CA ASN A 165 24.24 29.08 -21.08
C ASN A 165 24.30 30.61 -20.91
N ASP A 166 23.28 31.32 -21.33
CA ASP A 166 23.22 32.78 -21.20
C ASP A 166 22.84 33.16 -19.76
N PHE A 167 21.97 32.38 -19.12
CA PHE A 167 21.68 32.49 -17.69
C PHE A 167 22.96 32.37 -16.85
N ILE A 168 23.74 31.32 -17.06
CA ILE A 168 25.00 31.06 -16.31
C ILE A 168 25.97 32.22 -16.51
N LYS A 169 26.23 32.66 -17.74
CA LYS A 169 27.13 33.81 -18.01
C LYS A 169 26.68 35.05 -17.26
N LEU A 170 25.39 35.34 -17.27
CA LEU A 170 24.81 36.51 -16.58
C LEU A 170 25.02 36.36 -15.06
N TYR A 171 24.66 35.24 -14.48
CA TYR A 171 24.74 35.01 -13.02
C TYR A 171 26.19 34.83 -12.52
N GLU A 172 27.13 34.28 -13.33
CA GLU A 172 28.56 34.32 -13.01
C GLU A 172 29.06 35.79 -12.90
N SER A 173 28.57 36.69 -13.74
CA SER A 173 28.89 38.12 -13.65
C SER A 173 28.25 38.78 -12.42
N LEU A 174 26.98 38.46 -12.14
CA LEU A 174 26.27 38.97 -10.97
C LEU A 174 26.88 38.49 -9.65
N THR A 175 27.18 37.23 -9.52
CA THR A 175 27.80 36.67 -8.30
C THR A 175 29.23 37.17 -8.10
N LYS A 176 29.93 37.54 -9.16
CA LYS A 176 31.25 38.19 -9.08
C LYS A 176 31.13 39.62 -8.50
N LYS A 177 30.05 40.33 -8.85
CA LYS A 177 29.78 41.69 -8.39
C LYS A 177 29.14 41.72 -7.00
N TYR A 178 28.32 40.73 -6.69
CA TYR A 178 27.58 40.56 -5.44
C TYR A 178 27.90 39.18 -4.82
N PRO A 179 29.15 38.95 -4.33
CA PRO A 179 29.62 37.63 -3.92
C PRO A 179 28.95 37.07 -2.66
N GLU A 180 28.35 37.94 -1.85
CA GLU A 180 27.66 37.58 -0.61
C GLU A 180 26.14 37.50 -0.75
N ASP A 181 25.61 37.56 -1.99
CA ASP A 181 24.18 37.44 -2.23
C ASP A 181 23.78 35.94 -2.34
N PRO A 182 23.13 35.35 -1.31
CA PRO A 182 22.85 33.93 -1.28
C PRO A 182 21.81 33.52 -2.33
N ASP A 183 20.89 34.40 -2.70
CA ASP A 183 19.85 34.10 -3.67
C ASP A 183 20.46 33.94 -5.07
N MET A 184 21.39 34.83 -5.43
CA MET A 184 22.10 34.74 -6.71
C MET A 184 23.00 33.49 -6.82
N LEU A 185 23.64 33.11 -5.71
CA LEU A 185 24.43 31.88 -5.67
C LEU A 185 23.56 30.64 -5.79
N SER A 186 22.41 30.62 -5.12
CA SER A 186 21.45 29.51 -5.21
C SER A 186 20.93 29.31 -6.63
N GLU A 187 20.53 30.39 -7.31
CA GLU A 187 20.08 30.35 -8.71
C GLU A 187 21.18 29.85 -9.67
N LEU A 188 22.42 30.24 -9.42
CA LEU A 188 23.57 29.77 -10.23
C LEU A 188 23.87 28.30 -9.96
N ILE A 189 23.76 27.82 -8.72
CA ILE A 189 23.90 26.40 -8.36
C ILE A 189 22.85 25.58 -9.10
N ASP A 190 21.58 25.99 -9.08
CA ASP A 190 20.49 25.29 -9.76
C ASP A 190 20.75 25.19 -11.27
N ALA A 191 21.23 26.28 -11.90
CA ALA A 191 21.57 26.27 -13.31
C ALA A 191 22.73 25.31 -13.63
N TYR A 192 23.75 25.22 -12.77
CA TYR A 192 24.82 24.25 -12.91
C TYR A 192 24.34 22.80 -12.70
N LEU A 193 23.38 22.57 -11.79
CA LEU A 193 22.79 21.24 -11.61
C LEU A 193 21.99 20.80 -12.82
N VAL A 194 21.18 21.70 -13.39
CA VAL A 194 20.39 21.43 -14.61
C VAL A 194 21.30 21.14 -15.81
N THR A 195 22.43 21.84 -15.92
CA THR A 195 23.40 21.65 -17.00
C THR A 195 24.45 20.57 -16.69
N GLU A 196 24.28 19.81 -15.60
CA GLU A 196 25.17 18.76 -15.13
C GLU A 196 26.63 19.20 -14.90
N ASN A 197 26.85 20.51 -14.71
CA ASN A 197 28.16 21.04 -14.38
C ASN A 197 28.44 20.93 -12.88
N TYR A 198 28.49 19.67 -12.41
CA TYR A 198 28.59 19.35 -10.98
C TYR A 198 29.81 19.97 -10.28
N SER A 199 30.93 20.11 -10.99
CA SER A 199 32.16 20.69 -10.40
C SER A 199 31.94 22.16 -9.99
N LYS A 200 31.32 22.95 -10.88
CA LYS A 200 30.99 24.35 -10.58
C LYS A 200 29.84 24.48 -9.56
N ALA A 201 28.86 23.58 -9.62
CA ALA A 201 27.80 23.55 -8.63
C ALA A 201 28.37 23.40 -7.22
N ILE A 202 29.27 22.42 -7.01
CA ILE A 202 29.92 22.18 -5.71
C ILE A 202 30.74 23.39 -5.27
N GLU A 203 31.53 24.01 -6.17
CA GLU A 203 32.30 25.23 -5.86
C GLU A 203 31.38 26.37 -5.33
N LYS A 204 30.21 26.56 -5.94
CA LYS A 204 29.27 27.58 -5.48
C LYS A 204 28.51 27.18 -4.22
N MET A 205 28.25 25.86 -4.02
CA MET A 205 27.73 25.33 -2.75
C MET A 205 28.71 25.58 -1.59
N ASP A 206 30.00 25.40 -1.80
CA ASP A 206 31.02 25.66 -0.79
C ASP A 206 31.05 27.16 -0.40
N LEU A 207 30.90 28.05 -1.39
CA LEU A 207 30.81 29.48 -1.13
C LEU A 207 29.52 29.84 -0.39
N LEU A 208 28.39 29.26 -0.77
CA LEU A 208 27.10 29.50 -0.12
C LEU A 208 27.11 28.97 1.33
N GLU A 209 27.74 27.84 1.60
CA GLU A 209 27.93 27.28 2.94
C GLU A 209 28.80 28.19 3.84
N GLN A 210 29.82 28.87 3.27
CA GLN A 210 30.61 29.86 4.01
C GLN A 210 29.78 31.08 4.43
N ILE A 211 28.77 31.48 3.64
CA ILE A 211 27.91 32.63 3.92
C ILE A 211 26.80 32.28 4.91
N LEU A 212 26.12 31.16 4.68
CA LEU A 212 24.95 30.76 5.45
C LEU A 212 25.26 29.90 6.69
N GLY A 213 26.49 29.38 6.77
CA GLY A 213 26.85 28.32 7.69
C GLY A 213 26.42 26.95 7.17
N GLU A 214 26.52 25.94 8.03
CA GLU A 214 26.11 24.57 7.70
C GLU A 214 24.65 24.52 7.29
N ASN A 215 24.39 23.86 6.14
CA ASN A 215 23.08 23.76 5.57
C ASN A 215 22.80 22.33 5.09
N GLU A 216 21.82 21.69 5.71
CA GLU A 216 21.44 20.31 5.42
C GLU A 216 21.05 20.09 3.95
N PHE A 217 20.38 21.05 3.34
CA PHE A 217 19.99 21.01 1.95
C PHE A 217 21.21 20.96 1.02
N LEU A 218 22.22 21.84 1.24
CA LEU A 218 23.45 21.83 0.46
C LEU A 218 24.22 20.51 0.61
N THR A 219 24.24 19.97 1.81
CA THR A 219 24.83 18.65 2.11
C THR A 219 24.14 17.54 1.30
N GLU A 220 22.83 17.48 1.30
CA GLU A 220 22.07 16.47 0.55
C GLU A 220 22.31 16.60 -0.96
N GLN A 221 22.34 17.82 -1.48
CA GLN A 221 22.65 18.06 -2.89
C GLN A 221 24.06 17.57 -3.26
N ARG A 222 25.06 17.87 -2.41
CA ARG A 222 26.45 17.46 -2.62
C ARG A 222 26.61 15.95 -2.60
N LEU A 223 26.00 15.27 -1.64
CA LEU A 223 25.95 13.81 -1.56
C LEU A 223 25.25 13.20 -2.78
N SER A 224 24.13 13.79 -3.22
CA SER A 224 23.43 13.37 -4.43
C SER A 224 24.30 13.47 -5.68
N ILE A 225 25.05 14.57 -5.83
CA ILE A 225 26.00 14.74 -6.95
C ILE A 225 27.06 13.64 -6.92
N TYR A 226 27.71 13.40 -5.78
CA TYR A 226 28.75 12.38 -5.67
C TYR A 226 28.21 10.98 -5.93
N LYS A 227 27.00 10.67 -5.48
CA LYS A 227 26.33 9.39 -5.78
C LYS A 227 26.02 9.22 -7.27
N ARG A 228 25.49 10.26 -7.94
CA ARG A 228 25.28 10.25 -9.40
C ARG A 228 26.57 10.04 -10.20
N GLN A 229 27.69 10.54 -9.70
CA GLN A 229 29.01 10.34 -10.30
C GLN A 229 29.62 8.97 -9.99
N GLY A 230 28.96 8.13 -9.16
CA GLY A 230 29.52 6.87 -8.68
C GLY A 230 30.76 7.04 -7.82
N ASN A 231 30.97 8.23 -7.25
CA ASN A 231 32.17 8.57 -6.50
C ASN A 231 32.01 8.31 -5.00
N ASN A 232 31.91 7.02 -4.65
CA ASN A 232 31.70 6.58 -3.27
C ASN A 232 32.78 7.09 -2.30
N LYS A 233 34.02 7.29 -2.79
CA LYS A 233 35.09 7.87 -1.97
C LYS A 233 34.78 9.29 -1.53
N LYS A 234 34.20 10.12 -2.42
CA LYS A 234 33.81 11.48 -2.08
C LYS A 234 32.55 11.49 -1.18
N VAL A 235 31.62 10.55 -1.37
CA VAL A 235 30.46 10.39 -0.47
C VAL A 235 30.94 10.12 0.96
N ILE A 236 31.82 9.14 1.13
CA ILE A 236 32.41 8.78 2.44
C ILE A 236 33.14 9.97 3.05
N SER A 237 34.02 10.62 2.29
CA SER A 237 34.82 11.77 2.77
C SER A 237 33.94 12.94 3.20
N GLU A 238 32.84 13.20 2.48
CA GLU A 238 31.89 14.26 2.84
C GLU A 238 31.15 13.92 4.13
N LEU A 239 30.70 12.67 4.30
CA LEU A 239 30.06 12.23 5.53
C LEU A 239 31.00 12.26 6.73
N GLU A 240 32.27 11.87 6.55
CA GLU A 240 33.32 11.98 7.59
C GLU A 240 33.58 13.45 7.97
N ARG A 241 33.56 14.37 7.00
CA ARG A 241 33.68 15.83 7.24
C ARG A 241 32.53 16.33 8.10
N LEU A 242 31.29 15.93 7.76
CA LEU A 242 30.09 16.31 8.51
C LEU A 242 30.08 15.75 9.94
N ILE A 243 30.49 14.50 10.11
CA ILE A 243 30.65 13.88 11.44
C ILE A 243 31.68 14.63 12.28
N LYS A 244 32.79 15.05 11.67
CA LYS A 244 33.81 15.82 12.37
C LYS A 244 33.29 17.19 12.85
N GLN A 245 32.41 17.82 12.06
CA GLN A 245 31.77 19.09 12.42
C GLN A 245 30.68 18.90 13.46
N ASN A 246 29.89 17.82 13.35
CA ASN A 246 28.75 17.50 14.21
C ASN A 246 28.83 16.06 14.74
N PRO A 247 29.71 15.79 15.71
CA PRO A 247 29.99 14.42 16.18
C PRO A 247 28.82 13.76 16.93
N GLU A 248 27.80 14.52 17.29
CA GLU A 248 26.58 14.02 17.97
C GLU A 248 25.44 13.74 17.00
N ASN A 249 25.58 14.09 15.71
CA ASN A 249 24.53 13.91 14.73
C ASN A 249 24.50 12.45 14.21
N VAL A 250 23.72 11.61 14.85
CA VAL A 250 23.57 10.18 14.51
C VAL A 250 23.11 9.91 13.07
N ARG A 251 22.44 10.88 12.42
CA ARG A 251 22.02 10.74 11.01
C ARG A 251 23.21 10.60 10.08
N TYR A 252 24.26 11.37 10.27
CA TYR A 252 25.44 11.27 9.42
C TYR A 252 26.18 9.95 9.58
N TYR A 253 26.19 9.39 10.80
CA TYR A 253 26.70 8.05 11.04
C TYR A 253 25.86 6.99 10.34
N GLY A 254 24.53 7.12 10.36
CA GLY A 254 23.62 6.22 9.64
C GLY A 254 23.90 6.19 8.14
N LEU A 255 24.02 7.37 7.52
CA LEU A 255 24.35 7.49 6.09
C LEU A 255 25.74 6.92 5.78
N LEU A 256 26.74 7.14 6.66
CA LEU A 256 28.09 6.61 6.49
C LEU A 256 28.13 5.08 6.62
N ALA A 257 27.41 4.53 7.59
CA ALA A 257 27.31 3.09 7.78
C ALA A 257 26.65 2.41 6.57
N GLN A 258 25.56 2.99 6.05
CA GLN A 258 24.91 2.51 4.84
C GLN A 258 25.86 2.55 3.64
N GLU A 259 26.59 3.66 3.45
CA GLU A 259 27.55 3.80 2.36
C GLU A 259 28.68 2.78 2.45
N TYR A 260 29.19 2.50 3.67
CA TYR A 260 30.15 1.42 3.89
C TYR A 260 29.58 0.04 3.54
N ALA A 261 28.33 -0.25 3.93
CA ALA A 261 27.68 -1.52 3.63
C ALA A 261 27.43 -1.72 2.12
N GLU A 262 27.03 -0.64 1.41
CA GLU A 262 26.85 -0.68 -0.05
C GLU A 262 28.15 -0.91 -0.81
N ASN A 263 29.29 -0.47 -0.24
CA ASN A 263 30.63 -0.64 -0.82
C ASN A 263 31.36 -1.91 -0.32
N GLY A 264 30.68 -2.84 0.36
CA GLY A 264 31.26 -4.09 0.84
C GLY A 264 32.24 -3.92 2.01
N LYS A 265 32.21 -2.78 2.70
CA LYS A 265 33.03 -2.50 3.89
C LYS A 265 32.25 -2.83 5.17
N GLU A 266 31.88 -4.09 5.32
CA GLU A 266 30.98 -4.56 6.38
C GLU A 266 31.49 -4.23 7.79
N LYS A 267 32.80 -4.36 8.04
CA LYS A 267 33.41 -4.06 9.35
C LYS A 267 33.30 -2.59 9.71
N ASP A 268 33.53 -1.71 8.73
CA ASP A 268 33.42 -0.26 8.94
C ASP A 268 31.95 0.15 9.13
N ALA A 269 31.03 -0.46 8.39
CA ALA A 269 29.59 -0.26 8.55
C ALA A 269 29.15 -0.63 9.97
N LEU A 270 29.48 -1.84 10.43
CA LEU A 270 29.11 -2.31 11.77
C LEU A 270 29.67 -1.40 12.86
N LYS A 271 30.95 -1.05 12.80
CA LYS A 271 31.59 -0.13 13.74
C LYS A 271 30.89 1.24 13.77
N THR A 272 30.43 1.70 12.62
CA THR A 272 29.72 2.98 12.52
C THR A 272 28.31 2.89 13.11
N TYR A 273 27.59 1.77 12.94
CA TYR A 273 26.33 1.51 13.62
C TYR A 273 26.49 1.39 15.15
N GLU A 274 27.54 0.71 15.62
CA GLU A 274 27.87 0.64 17.05
C GLU A 274 28.09 2.04 17.63
N LYS A 275 28.71 2.94 16.87
CA LYS A 275 28.91 4.33 17.28
C LYS A 275 27.58 5.08 17.47
N ILE A 276 26.55 4.79 16.67
CA ILE A 276 25.21 5.34 16.88
C ILE A 276 24.63 4.89 18.22
N LYS A 277 24.78 3.60 18.57
CA LYS A 277 24.34 3.06 19.87
C LYS A 277 25.06 3.71 21.07
N GLU A 278 26.34 4.07 20.89
CA GLU A 278 27.12 4.77 21.94
C GLU A 278 26.63 6.23 22.13
N ILE A 279 26.39 6.96 21.02
CA ILE A 279 25.96 8.36 21.04
C ILE A 279 24.52 8.49 21.52
N ASN A 280 23.64 7.63 21.01
CA ASN A 280 22.21 7.63 21.33
C ASN A 280 21.71 6.18 21.51
N PRO A 281 21.83 5.59 22.71
CA PRO A 281 21.37 4.23 22.99
C PRO A 281 19.87 4.01 22.74
N GLU A 282 19.09 5.07 22.85
CA GLU A 282 17.64 5.06 22.68
C GLU A 282 17.20 5.41 21.24
N ASN A 283 18.16 5.45 20.28
CA ASN A 283 17.82 5.76 18.89
C ASN A 283 16.80 4.76 18.34
N PRO A 284 15.61 5.22 17.90
CA PRO A 284 14.54 4.32 17.52
C PRO A 284 14.81 3.55 16.21
N TYR A 285 15.69 4.06 15.36
CA TYR A 285 15.90 3.52 14.01
C TYR A 285 17.15 2.63 13.89
N ILE A 286 18.04 2.61 14.88
CA ILE A 286 19.29 1.85 14.78
C ILE A 286 19.05 0.35 14.62
N ASN A 287 18.07 -0.19 15.33
CA ASN A 287 17.72 -1.59 15.23
C ASN A 287 17.20 -1.96 13.82
N ILE A 288 16.44 -1.04 13.18
CA ILE A 288 15.95 -1.26 11.80
C ILE A 288 17.13 -1.28 10.83
N SER A 289 18.05 -0.33 10.94
CA SER A 289 19.24 -0.27 10.08
C SER A 289 20.14 -1.49 10.24
N LEU A 290 20.31 -1.99 11.46
CA LEU A 290 21.06 -3.21 11.74
C LEU A 290 20.33 -4.48 11.29
N LEU A 291 19.01 -4.54 11.41
CA LEU A 291 18.18 -5.60 10.83
C LEU A 291 18.44 -5.73 9.33
N GLU A 292 18.29 -4.64 8.58
CA GLU A 292 18.54 -4.62 7.13
C GLU A 292 19.99 -5.00 6.78
N PHE A 293 20.95 -4.51 7.56
CA PHE A 293 22.36 -4.85 7.39
C PHE A 293 22.63 -6.34 7.57
N TYR A 294 22.13 -6.95 8.67
CA TYR A 294 22.36 -8.38 8.92
C TYR A 294 21.60 -9.28 7.96
N GLU A 295 20.38 -8.90 7.53
CA GLU A 295 19.65 -9.63 6.48
C GLU A 295 20.41 -9.65 5.16
N LYS A 296 20.95 -8.50 4.74
CA LYS A 296 21.74 -8.39 3.51
C LYS A 296 22.98 -9.28 3.55
N ASN A 297 23.55 -9.46 4.73
CA ASN A 297 24.75 -10.28 4.95
C ASN A 297 24.43 -11.75 5.28
N GLY A 298 23.15 -12.12 5.31
CA GLY A 298 22.70 -13.52 5.57
C GLY A 298 22.80 -13.95 7.03
N ASP A 299 23.00 -13.05 7.99
CA ASP A 299 23.06 -13.33 9.42
C ASP A 299 21.65 -13.20 10.04
N ASN A 300 20.82 -14.19 9.74
CA ASN A 300 19.39 -14.17 10.10
C ASN A 300 19.14 -14.12 11.62
N ASP A 301 20.00 -14.74 12.43
CA ASP A 301 19.85 -14.73 13.88
C ASP A 301 20.09 -13.34 14.47
N LYS A 302 21.13 -12.63 14.00
CA LYS A 302 21.35 -11.24 14.42
C LYS A 302 20.27 -10.32 13.87
N ALA A 303 19.85 -10.52 12.63
CA ALA A 303 18.74 -9.77 12.05
C ALA A 303 17.48 -9.88 12.92
N PHE A 304 17.13 -11.08 13.34
CA PHE A 304 15.98 -11.32 14.22
C PHE A 304 16.14 -10.65 15.60
N ASN A 305 17.34 -10.67 16.19
CA ASN A 305 17.60 -9.99 17.45
C ASN A 305 17.40 -8.47 17.33
N GLU A 306 17.79 -7.89 16.20
CA GLU A 306 17.56 -6.47 15.95
C GLU A 306 16.07 -6.15 15.69
N LEU A 307 15.31 -7.07 15.06
CA LEU A 307 13.86 -6.97 14.98
C LEU A 307 13.21 -6.89 16.38
N LEU A 308 13.58 -7.80 17.27
CA LEU A 308 13.10 -7.78 18.66
C LEU A 308 13.52 -6.50 19.38
N GLY A 309 14.74 -6.01 19.12
CA GLY A 309 15.21 -4.72 19.62
C GLY A 309 14.35 -3.55 19.14
N ALA A 310 13.99 -3.53 17.86
CA ALA A 310 13.09 -2.53 17.29
C ALA A 310 11.68 -2.59 17.92
N ILE A 311 11.11 -3.78 18.07
CA ILE A 311 9.79 -3.96 18.70
C ILE A 311 9.81 -3.50 20.16
N ARG A 312 10.88 -3.77 20.92
CA ARG A 312 11.02 -3.39 22.31
C ARG A 312 11.41 -1.93 22.53
N ASN A 313 11.86 -1.22 21.51
CA ASN A 313 12.26 0.18 21.64
C ASN A 313 11.05 1.07 21.92
N LYS A 314 11.03 1.74 23.09
CA LYS A 314 9.90 2.57 23.53
C LYS A 314 9.73 3.86 22.70
N ASN A 315 10.78 4.32 22.08
CA ASN A 315 10.78 5.56 21.28
C ASN A 315 10.37 5.32 19.81
N LEU A 316 10.23 4.06 19.40
CA LEU A 316 9.73 3.72 18.06
C LEU A 316 8.20 3.62 18.10
N ASP A 317 7.53 4.29 17.18
CA ASP A 317 6.07 4.24 17.08
C ASP A 317 5.58 2.86 16.64
N ILE A 318 4.35 2.53 17.04
CA ILE A 318 3.76 1.21 16.80
C ILE A 318 3.60 0.89 15.30
N THR A 319 3.35 1.90 14.46
CA THR A 319 3.17 1.71 13.02
C THR A 319 4.49 1.31 12.36
N THR A 320 5.58 1.97 12.74
CA THR A 320 6.92 1.61 12.27
C THR A 320 7.32 0.21 12.73
N LYS A 321 7.04 -0.16 14.00
CA LYS A 321 7.26 -1.52 14.51
C LYS A 321 6.48 -2.57 13.70
N ALA A 322 5.21 -2.31 13.45
CA ALA A 322 4.35 -3.21 12.67
C ALA A 322 4.87 -3.39 11.23
N ASN A 323 5.22 -2.29 10.56
CA ASN A 323 5.79 -2.33 9.21
C ASN A 323 7.11 -3.09 9.16
N THR A 324 7.97 -2.93 10.17
CA THR A 324 9.25 -3.65 10.27
C THR A 324 9.01 -5.16 10.46
N TYR A 325 8.06 -5.52 11.30
CA TYR A 325 7.64 -6.92 11.48
C TYR A 325 7.07 -7.52 10.18
N ASP A 326 6.16 -6.81 9.51
CA ASP A 326 5.56 -7.27 8.25
C ASP A 326 6.61 -7.46 7.15
N TYR A 327 7.57 -6.53 7.04
CA TYR A 327 8.69 -6.64 6.12
C TYR A 327 9.53 -7.91 6.40
N TRP A 328 9.88 -8.14 7.67
CA TRP A 328 10.63 -9.32 8.08
C TRP A 328 9.84 -10.60 7.79
N MET A 329 8.55 -10.63 8.09
CA MET A 329 7.67 -11.78 7.81
C MET A 329 7.61 -12.12 6.33
N GLN A 330 7.49 -11.13 5.44
CA GLN A 330 7.44 -11.35 4.00
C GLN A 330 8.70 -12.04 3.46
N LYS A 331 9.85 -11.73 4.03
CA LYS A 331 11.13 -12.33 3.63
C LYS A 331 11.37 -13.73 4.20
N ASN A 332 10.88 -14.00 5.40
CA ASN A 332 11.29 -15.14 6.19
C ASN A 332 10.20 -16.22 6.35
N ASN A 333 8.99 -16.04 5.83
CA ASN A 333 7.83 -16.91 6.05
C ASN A 333 8.00 -18.38 5.62
N GLN A 334 9.07 -18.74 4.91
CA GLN A 334 9.38 -20.11 4.47
C GLN A 334 10.35 -20.87 5.41
N SER A 335 10.85 -20.22 6.46
CA SER A 335 11.78 -20.82 7.42
C SER A 335 11.05 -21.68 8.47
N LYS A 336 11.60 -22.84 8.83
CA LYS A 336 11.05 -23.67 9.92
C LYS A 336 11.18 -23.00 11.31
N GLN A 337 12.14 -22.10 11.50
CA GLN A 337 12.35 -21.35 12.75
C GLN A 337 11.32 -20.24 12.96
N ILE A 338 10.57 -19.87 11.93
CA ILE A 338 9.70 -18.70 11.96
C ILE A 338 8.62 -18.77 13.03
N ASN A 339 8.11 -19.98 13.34
CA ASN A 339 7.05 -20.14 14.31
C ASN A 339 7.45 -19.62 15.70
N GLU A 340 8.60 -20.00 16.23
CA GLU A 340 9.04 -19.53 17.55
C GLU A 340 9.43 -18.04 17.52
N GLN A 341 9.96 -17.55 16.42
CA GLN A 341 10.28 -16.15 16.22
C GLN A 341 9.02 -15.27 16.18
N VAL A 342 7.94 -15.74 15.53
CA VAL A 342 6.62 -15.07 15.53
C VAL A 342 6.05 -14.98 16.95
N LYS A 343 6.18 -16.05 17.75
CA LYS A 343 5.77 -16.03 19.15
C LYS A 343 6.51 -14.95 19.94
N GLN A 344 7.84 -14.90 19.84
CA GLN A 344 8.65 -13.90 20.53
C GLN A 344 8.30 -12.47 20.10
N CYS A 345 7.99 -12.25 18.82
CA CYS A 345 7.51 -10.95 18.34
C CYS A 345 6.16 -10.59 18.98
N GLY A 346 5.20 -11.51 18.98
CA GLY A 346 3.88 -11.30 19.60
C GLY A 346 3.99 -10.96 21.09
N GLU A 347 4.82 -11.73 21.83
CA GLU A 347 5.11 -11.47 23.23
C GLU A 347 5.76 -10.08 23.45
N ALA A 348 6.75 -9.70 22.63
CA ALA A 348 7.39 -8.40 22.70
C ALA A 348 6.43 -7.23 22.39
N PHE A 349 5.50 -7.41 21.43
CA PHE A 349 4.46 -6.41 21.17
C PHE A 349 3.51 -6.26 22.36
N ILE A 350 3.09 -7.36 23.00
CA ILE A 350 2.23 -7.31 24.19
C ILE A 350 2.96 -6.64 25.38
N GLU A 351 4.24 -6.99 25.59
CA GLU A 351 5.08 -6.41 26.64
C GLU A 351 5.19 -4.88 26.51
N THR A 352 5.38 -4.39 25.29
CA THR A 352 5.63 -2.96 25.03
C THR A 352 4.37 -2.14 24.78
N HIS A 353 3.32 -2.78 24.25
CA HIS A 353 2.05 -2.16 23.89
C HIS A 353 0.85 -3.03 24.31
N PRO A 354 0.63 -3.25 25.62
CA PRO A 354 -0.44 -4.10 26.12
C PRO A 354 -1.85 -3.57 25.79
N ASP A 355 -1.96 -2.31 25.45
CA ASP A 355 -3.17 -1.62 25.01
C ASP A 355 -3.36 -1.60 23.48
N ASN A 356 -2.50 -2.32 22.75
CA ASN A 356 -2.61 -2.45 21.29
C ASN A 356 -2.92 -3.91 20.90
N LYS A 357 -3.91 -4.09 20.03
CA LYS A 357 -4.39 -5.40 19.55
C LYS A 357 -3.36 -6.23 18.78
N LEU A 358 -2.32 -5.59 18.19
CA LEU A 358 -1.41 -6.24 17.23
C LEU A 358 -0.69 -7.44 17.84
N GLY A 359 -0.10 -7.29 19.02
CA GLY A 359 0.61 -8.39 19.70
C GLY A 359 -0.29 -9.60 19.98
N TYR A 360 -1.52 -9.33 20.41
CA TYR A 360 -2.52 -10.37 20.67
C TYR A 360 -2.94 -11.11 19.40
N LEU A 361 -3.09 -10.39 18.28
CA LEU A 361 -3.40 -11.00 16.97
C LEU A 361 -2.24 -11.84 16.45
N ILE A 362 -1.00 -11.36 16.57
CA ILE A 362 0.19 -12.12 16.15
C ILE A 362 0.32 -13.40 16.97
N LEU A 363 0.28 -13.28 18.29
CA LEU A 363 0.45 -14.42 19.19
C LEU A 363 -0.73 -15.41 19.09
N GLY A 364 -1.95 -14.90 18.94
CA GLY A 364 -3.14 -15.71 18.68
C GLY A 364 -3.02 -16.51 17.39
N SER A 365 -2.55 -15.90 16.31
CA SER A 365 -2.29 -16.58 15.03
C SER A 365 -1.21 -17.66 15.18
N TYR A 366 -0.15 -17.40 15.94
CA TYR A 366 0.86 -18.42 16.27
C TYR A 366 0.23 -19.65 16.91
N TYR A 367 -0.61 -19.47 17.93
CA TYR A 367 -1.27 -20.60 18.61
C TYR A 367 -2.28 -21.33 17.73
N MET A 368 -2.93 -20.63 16.80
CA MET A 368 -3.82 -21.28 15.81
C MET A 368 -3.06 -22.22 14.88
N VAL A 369 -1.88 -21.83 14.41
CA VAL A 369 -1.00 -22.66 13.57
C VAL A 369 -0.45 -23.86 14.34
N ASN A 370 -0.18 -23.70 15.63
CA ASN A 370 0.34 -24.76 16.52
C ASN A 370 -0.77 -25.53 17.27
N GLU A 371 -1.97 -25.57 16.69
CA GLU A 371 -3.12 -26.39 17.15
C GLU A 371 -3.57 -26.12 18.59
N ASN A 372 -3.25 -24.95 19.14
CA ASN A 372 -3.69 -24.53 20.46
C ASN A 372 -4.82 -23.49 20.37
N ALA A 373 -5.98 -23.94 19.93
CA ALA A 373 -7.15 -23.09 19.72
C ALA A 373 -7.63 -22.39 21.01
N ALA A 374 -7.43 -22.99 22.18
CA ALA A 374 -7.85 -22.42 23.46
C ALA A 374 -7.04 -21.16 23.82
N GLN A 375 -5.72 -21.21 23.67
CA GLN A 375 -4.87 -20.04 23.89
C GLN A 375 -5.10 -18.96 22.82
N ALA A 376 -5.29 -19.37 21.56
CA ALA A 376 -5.61 -18.46 20.46
C ALA A 376 -6.92 -17.69 20.75
N LYS A 377 -7.98 -18.40 21.16
CA LYS A 377 -9.27 -17.81 21.57
C LYS A 377 -9.09 -16.71 22.63
N ALA A 378 -8.37 -17.03 23.72
CA ALA A 378 -8.15 -16.05 24.79
C ALA A 378 -7.45 -14.79 24.30
N LEU A 379 -6.46 -14.90 23.41
CA LEU A 379 -5.74 -13.75 22.84
C LEU A 379 -6.62 -12.95 21.87
N HIS A 380 -7.43 -13.61 21.04
CA HIS A 380 -8.34 -12.93 20.12
C HIS A 380 -9.45 -12.18 20.89
N GLN A 381 -9.92 -12.72 22.03
CA GLN A 381 -10.82 -12.00 22.92
C GLN A 381 -10.17 -10.74 23.50
N GLN A 382 -8.89 -10.80 23.88
CA GLN A 382 -8.14 -9.63 24.34
C GLN A 382 -8.00 -8.58 23.21
N ALA A 383 -7.70 -9.01 22.00
CA ALA A 383 -7.65 -8.11 20.84
C ALA A 383 -8.98 -7.37 20.62
N LEU A 384 -10.13 -8.09 20.75
CA LEU A 384 -11.47 -7.49 20.66
C LEU A 384 -11.83 -6.59 21.84
N ALA A 385 -11.31 -6.88 23.04
CA ALA A 385 -11.50 -6.01 24.19
C ALA A 385 -10.81 -4.64 24.00
N ILE A 386 -9.71 -4.61 23.24
CA ILE A 386 -8.99 -3.38 22.89
C ILE A 386 -9.69 -2.67 21.71
N ASP A 387 -10.06 -3.42 20.67
CA ASP A 387 -10.74 -2.87 19.49
C ASP A 387 -11.87 -3.81 19.04
N SER A 388 -13.06 -3.52 19.53
CA SER A 388 -14.27 -4.29 19.18
C SER A 388 -14.71 -4.15 17.71
N THR A 389 -14.05 -3.29 16.94
CA THR A 389 -14.31 -3.09 15.51
C THR A 389 -13.29 -3.77 14.60
N ASP A 390 -12.34 -4.54 15.12
CA ASP A 390 -11.34 -5.21 14.28
C ASP A 390 -11.91 -6.45 13.60
N PHE A 391 -11.93 -6.43 12.27
CA PHE A 391 -12.44 -7.54 11.46
C PHE A 391 -11.66 -8.85 11.68
N ARG A 392 -10.32 -8.77 11.73
CA ARG A 392 -9.46 -9.95 11.88
C ARG A 392 -9.63 -10.59 13.25
N ALA A 393 -9.80 -9.75 14.29
CA ALA A 393 -10.02 -10.23 15.64
C ALA A 393 -11.34 -11.02 15.75
N TRP A 394 -12.43 -10.53 15.15
CA TRP A 394 -13.70 -11.26 15.06
C TRP A 394 -13.55 -12.58 14.31
N GLN A 395 -12.95 -12.51 13.11
CA GLN A 395 -12.78 -13.72 12.29
C GLN A 395 -11.93 -14.77 13.00
N ASN A 396 -10.81 -14.36 13.58
CA ASN A 396 -9.88 -15.27 14.26
C ASN A 396 -10.49 -15.86 15.55
N LEU A 397 -11.27 -15.08 16.30
CA LEU A 397 -12.00 -15.57 17.46
C LEU A 397 -12.98 -16.69 17.06
N ILE A 398 -13.82 -16.43 16.08
CA ILE A 398 -14.83 -17.38 15.58
C ILE A 398 -14.16 -18.65 15.05
N VAL A 399 -13.03 -18.52 14.32
CA VAL A 399 -12.27 -19.68 13.85
C VAL A 399 -11.69 -20.49 15.02
N SER A 400 -11.20 -19.82 16.07
CA SER A 400 -10.69 -20.50 17.27
C SER A 400 -11.80 -21.30 17.98
N GLU A 401 -12.97 -20.70 18.13
CA GLU A 401 -14.15 -21.32 18.74
C GLU A 401 -14.70 -22.48 17.90
N SER A 402 -14.71 -22.31 16.58
CA SER A 402 -15.07 -23.38 15.65
C SER A 402 -14.18 -24.62 15.78
N ARG A 403 -12.85 -24.40 15.96
CA ARG A 403 -11.92 -25.52 16.21
C ARG A 403 -12.11 -26.19 17.58
N LEU A 404 -12.68 -25.47 18.52
CA LEU A 404 -13.03 -26.00 19.85
C LEU A 404 -14.44 -26.62 19.89
N GLU A 405 -15.15 -26.62 18.75
CA GLU A 405 -16.53 -27.10 18.63
C GLU A 405 -17.54 -26.34 19.53
N GLU A 406 -17.20 -25.10 19.91
CA GLU A 406 -18.03 -24.24 20.76
C GLU A 406 -19.12 -23.54 19.93
N ASN A 407 -20.05 -24.30 19.40
CA ASN A 407 -21.00 -23.85 18.38
C ASN A 407 -21.91 -22.70 18.83
N GLU A 408 -22.34 -22.64 20.11
CA GLU A 408 -23.09 -21.52 20.66
C GLU A 408 -22.26 -20.22 20.62
N ALA A 409 -20.97 -20.27 20.99
CA ALA A 409 -20.07 -19.11 20.96
C ALA A 409 -19.83 -18.66 19.52
N VAL A 410 -19.59 -19.60 18.59
CA VAL A 410 -19.43 -19.32 17.14
C VAL A 410 -20.64 -18.55 16.61
N ARG A 411 -21.88 -19.04 16.90
CA ARG A 411 -23.12 -18.36 16.51
C ARG A 411 -23.20 -16.96 17.06
N ASP A 412 -23.03 -16.81 18.37
CA ASP A 412 -23.25 -15.55 19.06
C ASP A 412 -22.22 -14.49 18.64
N HIS A 413 -20.96 -14.88 18.50
CA HIS A 413 -19.89 -13.97 18.04
C HIS A 413 -20.00 -13.65 16.55
N ALA A 414 -20.43 -14.58 15.70
CA ALA A 414 -20.71 -14.29 14.30
C ALA A 414 -21.84 -13.27 14.15
N VAL A 415 -22.93 -13.41 14.93
CA VAL A 415 -24.03 -12.44 14.96
C VAL A 415 -23.58 -11.09 15.52
N ALA A 416 -22.73 -11.08 16.55
CA ALA A 416 -22.16 -9.84 17.09
C ALA A 416 -21.27 -9.13 16.05
N ALA A 417 -20.44 -9.86 15.32
CA ALA A 417 -19.59 -9.30 14.25
C ALA A 417 -20.42 -8.67 13.11
N MET A 418 -21.60 -9.21 12.79
CA MET A 418 -22.48 -8.64 11.75
C MET A 418 -22.97 -7.23 12.09
N LYS A 419 -22.95 -6.79 13.36
CA LYS A 419 -23.31 -5.41 13.75
C LYS A 419 -22.30 -4.41 13.18
N TYR A 420 -21.03 -4.81 13.07
CA TYR A 420 -19.95 -4.00 12.51
C TYR A 420 -19.78 -4.24 11.01
N TYR A 421 -20.06 -5.46 10.57
CA TYR A 421 -19.78 -5.94 9.20
C TYR A 421 -21.01 -6.61 8.58
N PRO A 422 -22.12 -5.85 8.36
CA PRO A 422 -23.42 -6.43 7.97
C PRO A 422 -23.46 -7.05 6.58
N MET A 423 -22.44 -6.84 5.74
CA MET A 423 -22.38 -7.37 4.38
C MET A 423 -21.20 -8.33 4.16
N GLN A 424 -20.60 -8.86 5.23
CA GLN A 424 -19.47 -9.79 5.13
C GLN A 424 -19.97 -11.25 5.18
N PRO A 425 -19.86 -12.00 4.07
CA PRO A 425 -20.42 -13.35 3.95
C PRO A 425 -19.88 -14.32 4.99
N VAL A 426 -18.63 -14.18 5.40
CA VAL A 426 -17.96 -15.09 6.33
C VAL A 426 -18.67 -15.21 7.68
N PHE A 427 -19.22 -14.11 8.19
CA PHE A 427 -19.95 -14.17 9.47
C PHE A 427 -21.31 -14.85 9.34
N TYR A 428 -21.98 -14.68 8.20
CA TYR A 428 -23.21 -15.40 7.89
C TYR A 428 -22.95 -16.90 7.69
N TRP A 429 -21.82 -17.26 7.10
CA TRP A 429 -21.38 -18.65 6.98
C TRP A 429 -21.26 -19.30 8.35
N TYR A 430 -20.44 -18.72 9.24
CA TYR A 430 -20.24 -19.28 10.58
C TYR A 430 -21.52 -19.33 11.41
N ALA A 431 -22.37 -18.30 11.36
CA ALA A 431 -23.67 -18.29 12.03
C ALA A 431 -24.59 -19.38 11.48
N GLY A 432 -24.61 -19.57 10.16
CA GLY A 432 -25.40 -20.62 9.50
C GLY A 432 -24.94 -22.02 9.87
N VAL A 433 -23.65 -22.30 9.75
CA VAL A 433 -23.06 -23.61 10.09
C VAL A 433 -23.27 -23.93 11.57
N ALA A 434 -23.00 -22.99 12.46
CA ALA A 434 -23.20 -23.20 13.90
C ALA A 434 -24.68 -23.50 14.24
N ASN A 435 -25.64 -22.78 13.65
CA ASN A 435 -27.05 -23.05 13.84
C ASN A 435 -27.45 -24.43 13.29
N ALA A 436 -26.90 -24.86 12.15
CA ALA A 436 -27.18 -26.19 11.62
C ALA A 436 -26.69 -27.30 12.56
N VAL A 437 -25.47 -27.18 13.12
CA VAL A 437 -24.92 -28.11 14.11
C VAL A 437 -25.79 -28.15 15.38
N LEU A 438 -26.28 -26.98 15.81
CA LEU A 438 -27.21 -26.84 16.95
C LEU A 438 -28.64 -27.29 16.63
N LYS A 439 -28.91 -27.77 15.40
CA LYS A 439 -30.23 -28.17 14.90
C LYS A 439 -31.27 -27.06 14.82
N ASN A 440 -30.83 -25.82 14.77
CA ASN A 440 -31.65 -24.63 14.52
C ASN A 440 -31.73 -24.38 13.01
N ASN A 441 -32.33 -25.32 12.26
CA ASN A 441 -32.27 -25.34 10.81
C ASN A 441 -32.89 -24.13 10.13
N GLU A 442 -33.97 -23.55 10.69
CA GLU A 442 -34.59 -22.34 10.16
C GLU A 442 -33.63 -21.15 10.18
N ASP A 443 -33.00 -20.92 11.33
CA ASP A 443 -31.99 -19.86 11.46
C ASP A 443 -30.78 -20.13 10.58
N ALA A 444 -30.31 -21.39 10.49
CA ALA A 444 -29.23 -21.79 9.63
C ALA A 444 -29.50 -21.38 8.17
N ILE A 445 -30.64 -21.77 7.63
CA ILE A 445 -31.08 -21.42 6.27
C ILE A 445 -31.12 -19.90 6.09
N ASN A 446 -31.73 -19.18 7.02
CA ASN A 446 -31.85 -17.71 6.95
C ASN A 446 -30.46 -17.02 6.87
N TYR A 447 -29.51 -17.45 7.72
CA TYR A 447 -28.15 -16.88 7.67
C TYR A 447 -27.42 -17.27 6.39
N LEU A 448 -27.48 -18.52 5.97
CA LEU A 448 -26.78 -18.99 4.75
C LEU A 448 -27.34 -18.30 3.49
N GLU A 449 -28.65 -18.17 3.35
CA GLU A 449 -29.26 -17.45 2.22
C GLU A 449 -28.87 -15.96 2.18
N LYS A 450 -28.80 -15.31 3.36
CA LYS A 450 -28.34 -13.92 3.45
C LYS A 450 -26.85 -13.80 3.07
N GLY A 451 -26.01 -14.66 3.62
CA GLY A 451 -24.58 -14.67 3.32
C GLY A 451 -24.29 -14.88 1.83
N ARG A 452 -25.02 -15.81 1.21
CA ARG A 452 -24.95 -16.06 -0.23
C ARG A 452 -25.23 -14.82 -1.08
N ARG A 453 -26.16 -13.95 -0.65
CA ARG A 453 -26.49 -12.71 -1.36
C ARG A 453 -25.43 -11.63 -1.27
N TYR A 454 -24.53 -11.71 -0.28
CA TYR A 454 -23.48 -10.73 -0.06
C TYR A 454 -22.16 -11.07 -0.75
N THR A 455 -22.07 -12.23 -1.42
CA THR A 455 -20.92 -12.58 -2.22
C THR A 455 -21.24 -12.60 -3.72
N SER A 456 -20.25 -12.24 -4.55
CA SER A 456 -20.26 -12.42 -6.00
C SER A 456 -19.24 -13.47 -6.45
N ASP A 457 -18.48 -14.01 -5.52
CA ASP A 457 -17.53 -15.10 -5.78
C ASP A 457 -18.30 -16.40 -6.01
N LYS A 458 -18.10 -17.00 -7.18
CA LYS A 458 -18.83 -18.21 -7.61
C LYS A 458 -18.55 -19.40 -6.71
N LEU A 459 -17.30 -19.61 -6.29
CA LEU A 459 -16.96 -20.73 -5.42
C LEU A 459 -17.57 -20.54 -4.05
N GLN A 460 -17.51 -19.34 -3.49
CA GLN A 460 -18.16 -19.05 -2.22
C GLN A 460 -19.68 -19.18 -2.31
N MET A 461 -20.31 -18.76 -3.43
CA MET A 461 -21.74 -19.02 -3.65
C MET A 461 -22.06 -20.52 -3.68
N ALA A 462 -21.20 -21.31 -4.33
CA ALA A 462 -21.34 -22.76 -4.39
C ALA A 462 -21.24 -23.41 -2.99
N GLU A 463 -20.32 -22.94 -2.13
CA GLU A 463 -20.21 -23.41 -0.74
C GLU A 463 -21.51 -23.17 0.04
N PHE A 464 -22.09 -21.97 -0.04
CA PHE A 464 -23.40 -21.67 0.58
C PHE A 464 -24.50 -22.56 0.05
N ASP A 465 -24.61 -22.71 -1.29
CA ASP A 465 -25.65 -23.51 -1.92
C ASP A 465 -25.50 -25.02 -1.58
N ALA A 466 -24.27 -25.54 -1.53
CA ALA A 466 -24.00 -26.92 -1.12
C ALA A 466 -24.51 -27.20 0.29
N PHE A 467 -24.18 -26.32 1.25
CA PHE A 467 -24.56 -26.51 2.63
C PHE A 467 -26.10 -26.33 2.83
N LEU A 468 -26.73 -25.39 2.10
CA LEU A 468 -28.18 -25.27 2.04
C LEU A 468 -28.83 -26.55 1.51
N GLY A 469 -28.25 -27.17 0.47
CA GLY A 469 -28.72 -28.43 -0.09
C GLY A 469 -28.73 -29.56 0.95
N ASP A 470 -27.64 -29.69 1.71
CA ASP A 470 -27.54 -30.69 2.77
C ASP A 470 -28.58 -30.46 3.89
N ILE A 471 -28.81 -29.21 4.31
CA ILE A 471 -29.83 -28.88 5.32
C ILE A 471 -31.23 -29.20 4.79
N TYR A 472 -31.58 -28.78 3.57
CA TYR A 472 -32.90 -29.06 2.97
C TYR A 472 -33.14 -30.56 2.83
N HIS A 473 -32.11 -31.32 2.40
CA HIS A 473 -32.21 -32.77 2.32
C HIS A 473 -32.49 -33.43 3.70
N GLN A 474 -31.76 -32.99 4.75
CA GLN A 474 -31.99 -33.48 6.12
C GLN A 474 -33.42 -33.16 6.64
N GLN A 475 -34.06 -32.09 6.17
CA GLN A 475 -35.44 -31.74 6.50
C GLN A 475 -36.48 -32.47 5.64
N GLY A 476 -36.05 -33.26 4.64
CA GLY A 476 -36.95 -33.91 3.68
C GLY A 476 -37.51 -32.96 2.60
N GLU A 477 -36.94 -31.75 2.47
CA GLU A 477 -37.29 -30.77 1.44
C GLU A 477 -36.52 -31.01 0.15
N GLU A 478 -36.72 -32.18 -0.46
CA GLU A 478 -35.87 -32.68 -1.56
C GLU A 478 -35.83 -31.76 -2.79
N GLU A 479 -36.94 -31.13 -3.18
CA GLU A 479 -36.94 -30.19 -4.34
C GLU A 479 -36.00 -29.00 -4.10
N LYS A 480 -36.05 -28.44 -2.88
CA LYS A 480 -35.14 -27.36 -2.51
C LYS A 480 -33.67 -27.81 -2.43
N ALA A 481 -33.44 -29.03 -1.92
CA ALA A 481 -32.11 -29.62 -1.87
C ALA A 481 -31.53 -29.76 -3.27
N PHE A 482 -32.29 -30.32 -4.19
CA PHE A 482 -31.82 -30.52 -5.58
C PHE A 482 -31.61 -29.20 -6.31
N ASP A 483 -32.48 -28.18 -6.11
CA ASP A 483 -32.25 -26.84 -6.67
C ASP A 483 -30.96 -26.20 -6.12
N ALA A 484 -30.67 -26.42 -4.83
CA ALA A 484 -29.43 -25.94 -4.22
C ALA A 484 -28.20 -26.65 -4.77
N TYR A 485 -28.24 -27.97 -4.95
CA TYR A 485 -27.15 -28.72 -5.58
C TYR A 485 -26.96 -28.34 -7.06
N ASP A 486 -28.03 -28.13 -7.81
CA ASP A 486 -27.95 -27.61 -9.18
C ASP A 486 -27.31 -26.22 -9.24
N ARG A 487 -27.57 -25.33 -8.27
CA ARG A 487 -26.89 -24.03 -8.16
C ARG A 487 -25.42 -24.19 -7.80
N THR A 488 -25.10 -25.13 -6.91
CA THR A 488 -23.70 -25.46 -6.58
C THR A 488 -22.92 -25.86 -7.83
N LEU A 489 -23.42 -26.86 -8.56
CA LEU A 489 -22.73 -27.42 -9.73
C LEU A 489 -22.66 -26.45 -10.92
N ARG A 490 -23.56 -25.44 -10.99
CA ARG A 490 -23.43 -24.34 -11.96
C ARG A 490 -22.27 -23.41 -11.66
N ASN A 491 -21.95 -23.19 -10.39
CA ASN A 491 -20.89 -22.29 -9.95
C ASN A 491 -19.55 -23.01 -9.73
N ASP A 492 -19.60 -24.27 -9.31
CA ASP A 492 -18.47 -25.18 -9.05
C ASP A 492 -18.80 -26.57 -9.62
N PRO A 493 -18.60 -26.79 -10.93
CA PRO A 493 -18.92 -28.06 -11.60
C PRO A 493 -18.09 -29.25 -11.06
N ASP A 494 -16.95 -28.97 -10.46
CA ASP A 494 -15.99 -29.96 -9.94
C ASP A 494 -16.13 -30.19 -8.44
N ASN A 495 -17.27 -29.83 -7.84
CA ASN A 495 -17.54 -30.11 -6.44
C ASN A 495 -17.83 -31.60 -6.20
N ALA A 496 -16.78 -32.36 -5.99
CA ALA A 496 -16.86 -33.82 -5.88
C ALA A 496 -17.81 -34.30 -4.79
N LEU A 497 -17.90 -33.59 -3.65
CA LEU A 497 -18.80 -33.93 -2.55
C LEU A 497 -20.28 -33.77 -2.98
N VAL A 498 -20.62 -32.67 -3.61
CA VAL A 498 -21.99 -32.43 -4.07
C VAL A 498 -22.35 -33.37 -5.22
N LEU A 499 -21.45 -33.61 -6.17
CA LEU A 499 -21.64 -34.61 -7.22
C LEU A 499 -21.98 -35.98 -6.64
N ASN A 500 -21.23 -36.42 -5.64
CA ASN A 500 -21.47 -37.68 -4.97
C ASN A 500 -22.82 -37.71 -4.24
N ASN A 501 -23.07 -36.75 -3.37
CA ASN A 501 -24.27 -36.72 -2.53
C ASN A 501 -25.52 -36.61 -3.40
N TYR A 502 -25.51 -35.75 -4.40
CA TYR A 502 -26.63 -35.59 -5.32
C TYR A 502 -26.90 -36.86 -6.12
N ALA A 503 -25.86 -37.48 -6.67
CA ALA A 503 -25.99 -38.75 -7.37
C ALA A 503 -26.61 -39.85 -6.46
N TYR A 504 -26.17 -39.92 -5.21
CA TYR A 504 -26.69 -40.87 -4.24
C TYR A 504 -28.20 -40.63 -3.98
N TYR A 505 -28.61 -39.38 -3.69
CA TYR A 505 -30.00 -39.04 -3.41
C TYR A 505 -30.92 -39.26 -4.61
N LEU A 506 -30.49 -38.91 -5.82
CA LEU A 506 -31.22 -39.25 -7.05
C LEU A 506 -31.38 -40.78 -7.22
N SER A 507 -30.36 -41.53 -6.90
CA SER A 507 -30.39 -42.99 -6.99
C SER A 507 -31.39 -43.62 -5.98
N LEU A 508 -31.51 -43.06 -4.78
CA LEU A 508 -32.49 -43.52 -3.79
C LEU A 508 -33.93 -43.35 -4.27
N LYS A 509 -34.19 -42.23 -4.97
CA LYS A 509 -35.50 -41.98 -5.59
C LYS A 509 -35.75 -42.80 -6.84
N GLY A 510 -34.72 -43.26 -7.53
CA GLY A 510 -34.84 -43.86 -8.83
C GLY A 510 -35.12 -42.87 -9.95
N GLU A 511 -34.79 -41.58 -9.73
CA GLU A 511 -35.01 -40.48 -10.66
C GLU A 511 -33.68 -40.04 -11.32
N ARG A 512 -33.72 -39.57 -12.57
CA ARG A 512 -32.54 -39.03 -13.27
C ARG A 512 -31.28 -39.91 -13.17
N LEU A 513 -31.44 -41.25 -13.21
CA LEU A 513 -30.37 -42.19 -12.92
C LEU A 513 -29.15 -42.11 -13.84
N GLU A 514 -29.37 -41.79 -15.14
CA GLU A 514 -28.23 -41.59 -16.07
C GLU A 514 -27.43 -40.33 -15.72
N GLU A 515 -28.10 -39.30 -15.26
CA GLU A 515 -27.43 -38.05 -14.78
C GLU A 515 -26.68 -38.34 -13.46
N ALA A 516 -27.32 -39.05 -12.53
CA ALA A 516 -26.65 -39.51 -11.32
C ALA A 516 -25.39 -40.35 -11.62
N LEU A 517 -25.45 -41.16 -12.70
CA LEU A 517 -24.29 -41.94 -13.15
C LEU A 517 -23.15 -41.03 -13.61
N GLN A 518 -23.43 -39.99 -14.41
CA GLN A 518 -22.40 -39.05 -14.87
C GLN A 518 -21.77 -38.32 -13.68
N MET A 519 -22.58 -37.88 -12.71
CA MET A 519 -22.11 -37.23 -11.48
C MET A 519 -21.22 -38.19 -10.67
N ALA A 520 -21.62 -39.43 -10.48
CA ALA A 520 -20.84 -40.42 -9.74
C ALA A 520 -19.50 -40.77 -10.41
N ILE A 521 -19.50 -40.85 -11.75
CA ILE A 521 -18.26 -41.02 -12.52
C ILE A 521 -17.35 -39.82 -12.31
N HIS A 522 -17.87 -38.62 -12.50
CA HIS A 522 -17.10 -37.39 -12.37
C HIS A 522 -16.51 -37.20 -10.96
N ALA A 523 -17.30 -37.49 -9.90
CA ALA A 523 -16.81 -37.45 -8.53
C ALA A 523 -15.62 -38.41 -8.31
N ASN A 524 -15.68 -39.63 -8.89
CA ASN A 524 -14.60 -40.62 -8.81
C ASN A 524 -13.38 -40.24 -9.68
N GLU A 525 -13.54 -39.48 -10.76
CA GLU A 525 -12.41 -38.93 -11.54
C GLU A 525 -11.69 -37.84 -10.77
N LEU A 526 -12.44 -36.95 -10.09
CA LEU A 526 -11.88 -35.88 -9.27
C LEU A 526 -11.15 -36.37 -8.03
N VAL A 527 -11.70 -37.38 -7.35
CA VAL A 527 -11.11 -37.94 -6.12
C VAL A 527 -11.04 -39.47 -6.27
N PRO A 528 -10.04 -40.00 -6.98
CA PRO A 528 -9.87 -41.45 -7.19
C PRO A 528 -9.70 -42.21 -5.86
N ASP A 529 -10.22 -43.42 -5.86
CA ASP A 529 -10.08 -44.37 -4.74
C ASP A 529 -10.76 -43.94 -3.42
N ASN A 530 -11.69 -42.96 -3.48
CA ASN A 530 -12.54 -42.63 -2.35
C ASN A 530 -13.63 -43.70 -2.18
N VAL A 531 -13.62 -44.42 -1.07
CA VAL A 531 -14.54 -45.55 -0.79
C VAL A 531 -16.00 -45.11 -0.78
N TYR A 532 -16.32 -43.91 -0.32
CA TYR A 532 -17.69 -43.37 -0.32
C TYR A 532 -18.19 -43.09 -1.74
N TYR A 533 -17.32 -42.58 -2.60
CA TYR A 533 -17.68 -42.25 -3.98
C TYR A 533 -17.78 -43.49 -4.84
N LEU A 534 -16.93 -44.50 -4.58
CA LEU A 534 -17.02 -45.82 -5.22
C LEU A 534 -18.31 -46.54 -4.85
N ASP A 535 -18.75 -46.50 -3.58
CA ASP A 535 -20.01 -47.07 -3.10
C ASP A 535 -21.20 -46.41 -3.83
N THR A 536 -21.25 -45.07 -3.86
CA THR A 536 -22.29 -44.31 -4.58
C THR A 536 -22.32 -44.69 -6.07
N TYR A 537 -21.17 -44.77 -6.71
CA TYR A 537 -21.07 -45.16 -8.13
C TYR A 537 -21.61 -46.56 -8.36
N ALA A 538 -21.20 -47.51 -7.53
CA ALA A 538 -21.70 -48.88 -7.61
C ALA A 538 -23.23 -48.96 -7.33
N TRP A 539 -23.72 -48.19 -6.38
CA TRP A 539 -25.15 -48.12 -6.06
C TRP A 539 -25.99 -47.53 -7.19
N VAL A 540 -25.55 -46.44 -7.84
CA VAL A 540 -26.20 -45.88 -9.04
C VAL A 540 -26.22 -46.92 -10.17
N LEU A 541 -25.13 -47.64 -10.43
CA LEU A 541 -25.08 -48.73 -11.41
C LEU A 541 -26.06 -49.86 -11.08
N TYR A 542 -26.19 -50.20 -9.78
CA TYR A 542 -27.18 -51.16 -9.31
C TYR A 542 -28.62 -50.73 -9.62
N LYS A 543 -28.94 -49.44 -9.35
CA LYS A 543 -30.27 -48.89 -9.63
C LYS A 543 -30.60 -48.85 -11.12
N LEU A 544 -29.58 -48.69 -11.98
CA LEU A 544 -29.68 -48.79 -13.44
C LEU A 544 -29.77 -50.25 -13.97
N GLY A 545 -29.68 -51.25 -13.10
CA GLY A 545 -29.68 -52.68 -13.50
C GLY A 545 -28.36 -53.15 -14.10
N ARG A 546 -27.30 -52.36 -14.02
CA ARG A 546 -25.94 -52.66 -14.52
C ARG A 546 -25.13 -53.44 -13.49
N TYR A 547 -25.68 -54.57 -13.03
CA TYR A 547 -25.21 -55.31 -11.85
C TYR A 547 -23.76 -55.80 -11.95
N LYS A 548 -23.27 -56.21 -13.15
CA LYS A 548 -21.88 -56.66 -13.33
C LYS A 548 -20.89 -55.49 -13.15
N GLU A 549 -21.24 -54.34 -13.59
CA GLU A 549 -20.42 -53.11 -13.42
C GLU A 549 -20.46 -52.65 -11.96
N ALA A 550 -21.65 -52.70 -11.34
CA ALA A 550 -21.81 -52.41 -9.92
C ALA A 550 -20.94 -53.36 -9.04
N GLU A 551 -20.91 -54.66 -9.36
CA GLU A 551 -20.05 -55.64 -8.66
C GLU A 551 -18.57 -55.27 -8.77
N LYS A 552 -18.13 -54.84 -9.94
CA LYS A 552 -16.72 -54.44 -10.17
C LYS A 552 -16.31 -53.26 -9.29
N GLU A 553 -17.11 -52.20 -9.30
CA GLU A 553 -16.78 -50.99 -8.54
C GLU A 553 -16.93 -51.20 -7.03
N MET A 554 -17.93 -52.01 -6.59
CA MET A 554 -18.09 -52.37 -5.18
C MET A 554 -16.97 -53.26 -4.67
N LYS A 555 -16.44 -54.20 -5.48
CA LYS A 555 -15.23 -54.97 -5.13
C LYS A 555 -14.01 -54.05 -4.96
N LYS A 556 -13.88 -53.03 -5.81
CA LYS A 556 -12.82 -52.02 -5.65
C LYS A 556 -13.00 -51.24 -4.34
N CYS A 557 -14.21 -50.79 -4.03
CA CYS A 557 -14.55 -50.10 -2.79
C CYS A 557 -14.14 -50.93 -1.56
N LEU A 558 -14.65 -52.17 -1.47
CA LEU A 558 -14.37 -53.06 -0.35
C LEU A 558 -12.90 -53.52 -0.25
N GLY A 559 -12.17 -53.54 -1.38
CA GLY A 559 -10.74 -53.82 -1.40
C GLY A 559 -9.86 -52.72 -0.84
N LEU A 560 -10.33 -51.48 -0.89
CA LEU A 560 -9.64 -50.30 -0.39
C LEU A 560 -9.97 -50.01 1.08
N ASP A 561 -11.18 -50.38 1.53
CA ASP A 561 -11.64 -50.17 2.90
C ASP A 561 -11.28 -51.35 3.82
N LYS A 562 -10.47 -51.08 4.84
CA LYS A 562 -10.10 -52.09 5.84
C LYS A 562 -11.24 -52.45 6.80
N ASN A 563 -12.18 -51.54 7.00
CA ASN A 563 -13.31 -51.66 7.91
C ASN A 563 -14.61 -51.19 7.24
N PRO A 564 -15.12 -51.89 6.22
CA PRO A 564 -16.28 -51.49 5.47
C PRO A 564 -17.50 -51.23 6.35
N SER A 565 -18.24 -50.16 6.06
CA SER A 565 -19.48 -49.87 6.75
C SER A 565 -20.56 -50.94 6.50
N GLY A 566 -21.52 -51.07 7.42
CA GLY A 566 -22.65 -51.99 7.22
C GLY A 566 -23.43 -51.68 5.93
N ALA A 567 -23.57 -50.39 5.55
CA ALA A 567 -24.20 -49.96 4.30
C ALA A 567 -23.46 -50.50 3.06
N ASN A 568 -22.12 -50.31 3.00
CA ASN A 568 -21.33 -50.81 1.86
C ASN A 568 -21.42 -52.33 1.71
N LEU A 569 -21.40 -53.05 2.84
CA LEU A 569 -21.55 -54.50 2.85
C LEU A 569 -22.96 -54.95 2.41
N GLU A 570 -24.00 -54.23 2.84
CA GLU A 570 -25.38 -54.48 2.41
C GLU A 570 -25.57 -54.21 0.92
N HIS A 571 -25.08 -53.06 0.40
CA HIS A 571 -25.12 -52.72 -1.03
C HIS A 571 -24.47 -53.84 -1.84
N TYR A 572 -23.34 -54.37 -1.39
CA TYR A 572 -22.69 -55.47 -2.10
C TYR A 572 -23.50 -56.77 -2.08
N GLY A 573 -24.13 -57.09 -0.94
CA GLY A 573 -25.07 -58.22 -0.83
C GLY A 573 -26.23 -58.09 -1.82
N ASP A 574 -26.83 -56.88 -1.92
CA ASP A 574 -27.93 -56.60 -2.85
C ASP A 574 -27.51 -56.76 -4.31
N ILE A 575 -26.30 -56.33 -4.67
CA ILE A 575 -25.72 -56.51 -6.01
C ILE A 575 -25.53 -58.00 -6.31
N LEU A 576 -24.98 -58.75 -5.37
CA LEU A 576 -24.74 -60.21 -5.51
C LEU A 576 -26.04 -60.98 -5.69
N LEU A 577 -27.09 -60.65 -4.96
CA LEU A 577 -28.41 -61.26 -5.12
C LEU A 577 -28.95 -61.04 -6.55
N LYS A 578 -28.86 -59.81 -7.10
CA LYS A 578 -29.28 -59.56 -8.47
C LYS A 578 -28.45 -60.27 -9.55
N LEU A 579 -27.25 -60.69 -9.21
CA LEU A 579 -26.39 -61.54 -10.05
C LEU A 579 -26.64 -63.06 -9.87
N GLY A 580 -27.61 -63.46 -9.04
CA GLY A 580 -27.93 -64.87 -8.75
C GLY A 580 -26.94 -65.55 -7.82
N LYS A 581 -26.15 -64.80 -7.07
CA LYS A 581 -25.16 -65.29 -6.10
C LYS A 581 -25.70 -65.28 -4.68
N GLU A 582 -26.80 -65.99 -4.45
CA GLU A 582 -27.57 -65.94 -3.19
C GLU A 582 -26.75 -66.29 -1.94
N SER A 583 -25.89 -67.32 -1.98
CA SER A 583 -25.07 -67.67 -0.84
C SER A 583 -24.07 -66.55 -0.47
N GLU A 584 -23.44 -65.95 -1.45
CA GLU A 584 -22.50 -64.81 -1.24
C GLU A 584 -23.27 -63.58 -0.72
N ALA A 585 -24.44 -63.30 -1.28
CA ALA A 585 -25.29 -62.18 -0.82
C ALA A 585 -25.62 -62.29 0.68
N LYS A 586 -26.06 -63.48 1.10
CA LYS A 586 -26.36 -63.75 2.50
C LYS A 586 -25.15 -63.63 3.43
N GLU A 587 -23.96 -64.03 2.95
CA GLU A 587 -22.70 -63.85 3.68
C GLU A 587 -22.43 -62.37 3.93
N TYR A 588 -22.55 -61.51 2.90
CA TYR A 588 -22.31 -60.09 3.02
C TYR A 588 -23.36 -59.35 3.83
N TRP A 589 -24.63 -59.71 3.78
CA TRP A 589 -25.66 -59.18 4.67
C TRP A 589 -25.40 -59.55 6.14
N ASN A 590 -24.93 -60.77 6.43
CA ASN A 590 -24.49 -61.16 7.78
C ASN A 590 -23.28 -60.33 8.26
N LYS A 591 -22.34 -60.01 7.36
CA LYS A 591 -21.23 -59.10 7.68
C LYS A 591 -21.75 -57.66 7.95
N ALA A 592 -22.69 -57.16 7.16
CA ALA A 592 -23.34 -55.85 7.36
C ALA A 592 -24.00 -55.77 8.74
N GLN A 593 -24.75 -56.79 9.14
CA GLN A 593 -25.39 -56.85 10.45
C GLN A 593 -24.37 -56.82 11.60
N LYS A 594 -23.27 -57.57 11.46
CA LYS A 594 -22.18 -57.61 12.45
C LYS A 594 -21.41 -56.32 12.55
N ALA A 595 -21.33 -55.55 11.45
CA ALA A 595 -20.72 -54.23 11.43
C ALA A 595 -21.59 -53.13 12.08
N GLY A 596 -22.78 -53.49 12.58
CA GLY A 596 -23.67 -52.57 13.29
C GLY A 596 -24.34 -51.53 12.39
N GLY A 597 -24.43 -51.78 11.09
CA GLY A 597 -25.06 -50.91 10.12
C GLY A 597 -25.92 -51.70 9.13
N GLY A 598 -26.64 -50.96 8.29
CA GLY A 598 -27.53 -51.52 7.29
C GLY A 598 -28.89 -50.83 7.27
N SER A 599 -29.68 -51.13 6.25
CA SER A 599 -31.02 -50.57 6.13
C SER A 599 -31.99 -51.27 7.15
N LYS A 600 -33.15 -50.66 7.35
CA LYS A 600 -34.24 -51.27 8.18
C LYS A 600 -34.69 -52.61 7.59
N ASP A 601 -34.46 -52.86 6.32
CA ASP A 601 -34.88 -54.03 5.60
C ASP A 601 -33.85 -55.17 5.67
N LEU A 602 -32.65 -54.93 6.25
CA LEU A 602 -31.57 -55.93 6.30
C LEU A 602 -32.00 -57.22 7.01
N GLU A 603 -32.73 -57.13 8.13
CA GLU A 603 -33.26 -58.29 8.85
C GLU A 603 -34.26 -59.09 8.00
N GLN A 604 -35.10 -58.39 7.22
CA GLN A 604 -36.06 -59.03 6.32
C GLN A 604 -35.29 -59.78 5.20
N LYS A 605 -34.29 -59.14 4.60
CA LYS A 605 -33.42 -59.78 3.57
C LYS A 605 -32.75 -61.03 4.05
N LEU A 606 -32.33 -61.08 5.33
CA LEU A 606 -31.70 -62.23 5.96
C LEU A 606 -32.70 -63.38 6.25
N ASN A 607 -33.96 -63.07 6.50
CA ASN A 607 -34.98 -64.03 6.83
C ASN A 607 -35.71 -64.63 5.61
N GLU A 608 -35.85 -63.85 4.53
CA GLU A 608 -36.55 -64.25 3.31
C GLU A 608 -35.71 -64.98 2.28
N ASN A 609 -34.40 -64.87 2.33
CA ASN A 609 -33.45 -65.48 1.43
C ASN A 609 -32.50 -66.39 2.22
#